data_06aea32b2fb88d10a4176fdf8a385b1b
#
_entry.id   06aea32b2fb88d10a4176fdf8a385b1b
#
_cell.length_a   1.000
_cell.length_b   1.000
_cell.length_c   1.000
_cell.angle_alpha   90.00
_cell.angle_beta   90.00
_cell.angle_gamma   90.00
#
_symmetry.space_group_name_H-M   'P 1'
#
loop_
_entity.id
_entity.type
_entity.pdbx_description
1 polymer ?
#
loop_
_entity_poly.entity_id
_entity_poly.type
_entity_poly.pdbx_seq_one_letter_code
_entity_poly.pdbx_strand_id
1 'polypeptide(L)'
;MIFHLTPEWTVTKWYRNKGYDFTITSSTAFDHKWIPNRNVFESISSIVDELFTNFLSRPNVIQPILTQYCDGKNVSCPNWMTQWGSKSLGDQGYTAIEILRNYYGSSIFINSTDIVSGVPASWPQYNLELGSSGEKVRQMQQQLNVISGAYPLIPKIAVDGVFGPQTEEAVKTFQRIFKLTPDGIVGLRTWYKISEIYVGVSRIAEGVAR
;
A
#
# COMPACT_ATOMS: atom_id res chain seq x y z
N MET A 1 -2.83 -7.97 -2.35
CA MET A 1 -3.27 -8.05 -0.93
C MET A 1 -3.32 -6.63 -0.43
N ILE A 2 -4.51 -6.06 -0.31
CA ILE A 2 -4.71 -4.73 0.26
C ILE A 2 -4.50 -4.89 1.75
N PHE A 3 -3.30 -4.59 2.24
CA PHE A 3 -3.15 -4.29 3.66
C PHE A 3 -3.89 -2.99 3.90
N HIS A 4 -5.18 -3.09 4.20
CA HIS A 4 -5.87 -2.01 4.81
C HIS A 4 -5.16 -1.71 6.11
N LEU A 5 -4.54 -0.55 6.18
CA LEU A 5 -4.14 0.06 7.44
C LEU A 5 -5.42 0.41 8.22
N THR A 6 -6.12 -0.64 8.65
CA THR A 6 -7.11 -0.47 9.72
C THR A 6 -6.35 -0.10 10.99
N PRO A 7 -6.97 0.69 11.90
CA PRO A 7 -6.33 1.08 13.15
C PRO A 7 -5.62 -0.10 13.81
N GLU A 8 -4.45 0.14 14.35
CA GLU A 8 -3.46 -0.82 14.90
C GLU A 8 -3.98 -2.06 15.60
N TRP A 9 -5.22 -2.07 16.03
CA TRP A 9 -5.79 -3.11 16.88
C TRP A 9 -6.52 -4.24 16.15
N THR A 10 -6.79 -4.14 14.85
CA THR A 10 -7.52 -5.21 14.13
C THR A 10 -6.61 -6.21 13.43
N VAL A 11 -5.57 -5.76 12.75
CA VAL A 11 -4.64 -6.66 12.05
C VAL A 11 -3.56 -7.20 12.98
N THR A 12 -3.01 -6.35 13.84
CA THR A 12 -1.89 -6.69 14.71
C THR A 12 -2.24 -7.71 15.80
N LYS A 13 -3.52 -7.87 16.14
CA LYS A 13 -3.95 -8.79 17.21
C LYS A 13 -4.57 -10.09 16.72
N TRP A 14 -4.80 -10.27 15.42
CA TRP A 14 -5.49 -11.48 14.92
C TRP A 14 -4.81 -12.76 15.37
N TYR A 15 -3.53 -12.92 15.09
CA TYR A 15 -2.79 -14.12 15.48
C TYR A 15 -2.52 -14.15 16.99
N ARG A 16 -2.20 -13.02 17.61
CA ARG A 16 -1.98 -12.92 19.05
C ARG A 16 -3.23 -13.27 19.86
N ASN A 17 -4.41 -12.86 19.42
CA ASN A 17 -5.69 -13.24 20.04
C ASN A 17 -5.99 -14.74 19.93
N LYS A 18 -5.32 -15.43 19.00
CA LYS A 18 -5.38 -16.90 18.86
C LYS A 18 -4.23 -17.63 19.58
N GLY A 19 -3.44 -16.92 20.37
CA GLY A 19 -2.34 -17.50 21.17
C GLY A 19 -1.02 -17.65 20.42
N TYR A 20 -0.89 -17.05 19.21
CA TYR A 20 0.38 -17.06 18.48
C TYR A 20 1.24 -15.85 18.83
N ASP A 21 2.57 -16.03 18.83
CA ASP A 21 3.54 -14.97 19.14
C ASP A 21 4.06 -14.21 17.91
N PHE A 22 3.18 -13.98 16.95
CA PHE A 22 3.51 -13.18 15.78
C PHE A 22 2.30 -12.38 15.29
N THR A 23 2.56 -11.33 14.54
CA THR A 23 1.55 -10.46 13.91
C THR A 23 1.31 -10.86 12.46
N ILE A 24 2.39 -11.16 11.73
CA ILE A 24 2.41 -11.62 10.36
C ILE A 24 3.60 -12.56 10.17
N THR A 25 3.48 -13.53 9.30
CA THR A 25 4.55 -14.50 9.05
C THR A 25 4.68 -14.79 7.55
N SER A 26 5.85 -15.25 7.12
CA SER A 26 6.09 -15.75 5.77
C SER A 26 5.75 -17.24 5.62
N SER A 27 5.24 -17.88 6.67
CA SER A 27 4.83 -19.28 6.62
C SER A 27 3.52 -19.41 5.86
N THR A 28 3.50 -20.26 4.83
CA THR A 28 2.30 -20.56 4.04
C THR A 28 1.22 -21.32 4.81
N ALA A 29 1.50 -21.77 6.02
CA ALA A 29 0.50 -22.35 6.93
C ALA A 29 -0.44 -21.28 7.52
N PHE A 30 -0.05 -20.03 7.52
CA PHE A 30 -0.79 -18.92 8.12
C PHE A 30 -1.03 -17.76 7.17
N ASP A 31 0.00 -17.35 6.41
CA ASP A 31 -0.02 -16.21 5.52
C ASP A 31 0.55 -16.57 4.15
N HIS A 32 0.59 -15.58 3.26
CA HIS A 32 1.27 -15.72 1.97
C HIS A 32 2.78 -15.78 2.16
N LYS A 33 3.42 -16.64 1.36
CA LYS A 33 4.87 -16.71 1.33
C LYS A 33 5.44 -15.36 0.87
N TRP A 34 6.14 -14.70 1.77
CA TRP A 34 6.88 -13.49 1.49
C TRP A 34 8.37 -13.78 1.43
N ILE A 35 9.03 -13.34 0.38
CA ILE A 35 10.47 -13.51 0.18
C ILE A 35 11.09 -12.12 0.10
N PRO A 36 11.96 -11.74 1.06
CA PRO A 36 12.66 -10.45 1.01
C PRO A 36 13.52 -10.34 -0.25
N ASN A 37 13.66 -9.12 -0.75
CA ASN A 37 14.54 -8.79 -1.88
C ASN A 37 14.25 -9.54 -3.19
N ARG A 38 13.02 -9.99 -3.38
CA ARG A 38 12.61 -10.53 -4.67
C ARG A 38 12.41 -9.39 -5.66
N ASN A 39 12.86 -9.60 -6.90
CA ASN A 39 12.62 -8.64 -7.97
C ASN A 39 11.12 -8.41 -8.15
N VAL A 40 10.72 -7.16 -8.17
CA VAL A 40 9.38 -6.72 -8.53
C VAL A 40 9.46 -6.23 -9.97
N PHE A 41 8.68 -6.82 -10.86
CA PHE A 41 8.64 -6.37 -12.26
C PHE A 41 7.84 -5.07 -12.35
N GLU A 42 8.35 -4.10 -13.11
CA GLU A 42 7.71 -2.80 -13.30
C GLU A 42 6.27 -2.94 -13.83
N SER A 43 6.04 -3.87 -14.76
CA SER A 43 4.70 -4.20 -15.27
C SER A 43 3.74 -4.65 -14.17
N ILE A 44 4.22 -5.40 -13.19
CA ILE A 44 3.40 -5.83 -12.05
C ILE A 44 3.16 -4.66 -11.10
N SER A 45 4.17 -3.84 -10.84
CA SER A 45 4.02 -2.64 -10.01
C SER A 45 2.97 -1.69 -10.60
N SER A 46 3.03 -1.42 -11.90
CA SER A 46 2.06 -0.56 -12.58
C SER A 46 0.63 -1.09 -12.49
N ILE A 47 0.43 -2.40 -12.69
CA ILE A 47 -0.89 -3.03 -12.53
C ILE A 47 -1.38 -2.95 -11.08
N VAL A 48 -0.51 -3.18 -10.12
CA VAL A 48 -0.87 -3.09 -8.70
C VAL A 48 -1.25 -1.65 -8.34
N ASP A 49 -0.46 -0.67 -8.76
CA ASP A 49 -0.72 0.75 -8.49
C ASP A 49 -2.06 1.18 -9.13
N GLU A 50 -2.38 0.71 -10.34
CA GLU A 50 -3.65 0.96 -11.01
C GLU A 50 -4.83 0.28 -10.30
N LEU A 51 -4.68 -0.97 -9.87
CA LEU A 51 -5.73 -1.69 -9.16
C LEU A 51 -6.04 -1.07 -7.78
N PHE A 52 -5.07 -0.45 -7.13
CA PHE A 52 -5.27 0.23 -5.84
C PHE A 52 -6.15 1.48 -5.92
N THR A 53 -6.40 2.02 -7.12
CA THR A 53 -7.39 3.07 -7.34
C THR A 53 -8.82 2.57 -7.10
N ASN A 54 -9.04 1.26 -7.11
CA ASN A 54 -10.35 0.63 -6.97
C ASN A 54 -10.48 -0.06 -5.61
N PHE A 55 -11.63 0.12 -4.97
CA PHE A 55 -11.94 -0.53 -3.71
C PHE A 55 -13.41 -0.91 -3.61
N LEU A 56 -13.70 -1.92 -2.79
CA LEU A 56 -15.07 -2.35 -2.53
C LEU A 56 -15.63 -1.64 -1.30
N SER A 57 -16.84 -1.14 -1.40
CA SER A 57 -17.56 -0.57 -0.28
C SER A 57 -19.02 -1.06 -0.22
N ARG A 58 -19.67 -0.80 0.91
CA ARG A 58 -21.12 -0.99 1.06
C ARG A 58 -21.86 0.32 0.75
N PRO A 59 -23.18 0.27 0.48
CA PRO A 59 -23.99 1.47 0.29
C PRO A 59 -23.82 2.45 1.46
N ASN A 60 -23.68 3.73 1.14
CA ASN A 60 -23.57 4.82 2.12
C ASN A 60 -22.36 4.74 3.07
N VAL A 61 -21.37 3.90 2.74
CA VAL A 61 -20.12 3.77 3.49
C VAL A 61 -18.97 3.94 2.52
N ILE A 62 -18.19 5.01 2.70
CA ILE A 62 -16.99 5.25 1.88
C ILE A 62 -15.84 4.33 2.29
N GLN A 63 -15.89 3.80 3.51
CA GLN A 63 -14.85 2.93 4.02
C GLN A 63 -14.78 1.62 3.21
N PRO A 64 -13.59 1.23 2.74
CA PRO A 64 -13.39 -0.06 2.08
C PRO A 64 -13.74 -1.22 3.01
N ILE A 65 -14.29 -2.29 2.44
CA ILE A 65 -14.55 -3.53 3.18
C ILE A 65 -13.31 -4.43 3.20
N LEU A 66 -13.15 -5.17 4.28
CA LEU A 66 -12.14 -6.22 4.33
C LEU A 66 -12.59 -7.40 3.47
N THR A 67 -11.78 -7.73 2.47
CA THR A 67 -12.01 -8.87 1.59
C THR A 67 -10.99 -9.97 1.91
N GLN A 68 -11.48 -11.12 2.36
CA GLN A 68 -10.65 -12.29 2.62
C GLN A 68 -10.81 -13.31 1.49
N TYR A 69 -9.75 -14.05 1.21
CA TYR A 69 -9.77 -15.10 0.19
C TYR A 69 -8.85 -16.28 0.60
N CYS A 70 -9.04 -17.40 -0.06
CA CYS A 70 -8.23 -18.60 0.10
C CYS A 70 -8.18 -19.37 -1.21
N ASP A 71 -7.43 -20.48 -1.28
CA ASP A 71 -7.36 -21.26 -2.52
C ASP A 71 -8.68 -22.03 -2.81
N GLY A 72 -9.38 -22.46 -1.77
CA GLY A 72 -10.66 -23.19 -1.89
C GLY A 72 -10.56 -24.60 -2.45
N LYS A 73 -9.34 -25.13 -2.58
CA LYS A 73 -9.09 -26.50 -3.07
C LYS A 73 -8.36 -27.34 -2.03
N ASN A 74 -7.30 -26.79 -1.45
CA ASN A 74 -6.47 -27.47 -0.46
C ASN A 74 -6.83 -27.05 0.96
N VAL A 75 -7.52 -25.91 1.11
CA VAL A 75 -7.90 -25.32 2.39
C VAL A 75 -9.40 -25.05 2.38
N SER A 76 -10.09 -25.45 3.46
CA SER A 76 -11.49 -25.08 3.66
C SER A 76 -11.61 -23.60 4.01
N CYS A 77 -12.43 -22.89 3.27
CA CYS A 77 -12.60 -21.45 3.43
C CYS A 77 -13.97 -21.15 4.04
N PRO A 78 -14.03 -20.45 5.21
CA PRO A 78 -15.32 -20.02 5.73
C PRO A 78 -15.77 -18.77 4.98
N ASN A 79 -16.76 -18.87 4.10
CA ASN A 79 -17.44 -17.77 3.40
C ASN A 79 -16.52 -16.69 2.76
N TRP A 80 -15.29 -17.06 2.41
CA TRP A 80 -14.34 -16.20 1.73
C TRP A 80 -14.35 -16.45 0.23
N MET A 81 -13.88 -15.50 -0.54
CA MET A 81 -13.66 -15.73 -1.96
C MET A 81 -12.64 -16.85 -2.16
N THR A 82 -13.01 -17.86 -2.93
CA THR A 82 -12.11 -18.95 -3.26
C THR A 82 -11.43 -18.69 -4.61
N GLN A 83 -10.14 -18.90 -4.70
CA GLN A 83 -9.37 -18.68 -5.92
C GLN A 83 -9.90 -19.54 -7.07
N TRP A 84 -10.13 -20.81 -6.82
CA TRP A 84 -10.64 -21.74 -7.85
C TRP A 84 -12.13 -21.54 -8.12
N GLY A 85 -12.91 -21.15 -7.12
CA GLY A 85 -14.32 -20.83 -7.29
C GLY A 85 -14.52 -19.57 -8.13
N SER A 86 -13.74 -18.50 -7.86
CA SER A 86 -13.79 -17.27 -8.66
C SER A 86 -13.37 -17.54 -10.12
N LYS A 87 -12.34 -18.38 -10.33
CA LYS A 87 -11.96 -18.84 -11.68
C LYS A 87 -13.12 -19.57 -12.36
N SER A 88 -13.76 -20.51 -11.67
CA SER A 88 -14.88 -21.27 -12.22
C SER A 88 -16.06 -20.37 -12.63
N LEU A 89 -16.37 -19.34 -11.85
CA LEU A 89 -17.38 -18.36 -12.21
C LEU A 89 -16.96 -17.52 -13.42
N GLY A 90 -15.69 -17.11 -13.49
CA GLY A 90 -15.15 -16.43 -14.65
C GLY A 90 -15.21 -17.27 -15.93
N ASP A 91 -14.90 -18.55 -15.85
CA ASP A 91 -15.01 -19.49 -16.97
C ASP A 91 -16.47 -19.65 -17.44
N GLN A 92 -17.45 -19.43 -16.57
CA GLN A 92 -18.89 -19.41 -16.88
C GLN A 92 -19.38 -18.06 -17.43
N GLY A 93 -18.50 -17.09 -17.57
CA GLY A 93 -18.80 -15.77 -18.14
C GLY A 93 -19.28 -14.72 -17.14
N TYR A 94 -19.17 -14.98 -15.83
CA TYR A 94 -19.46 -13.97 -14.81
C TYR A 94 -18.43 -12.84 -14.87
N THR A 95 -18.91 -11.61 -14.78
CA THR A 95 -18.07 -10.43 -14.68
C THR A 95 -17.40 -10.33 -13.30
N ALA A 96 -16.31 -9.56 -13.19
CA ALA A 96 -15.60 -9.39 -11.94
C ALA A 96 -16.50 -8.90 -10.80
N ILE A 97 -17.42 -7.96 -11.07
CA ILE A 97 -18.35 -7.46 -10.04
C ILE A 97 -19.38 -8.51 -9.62
N GLU A 98 -19.83 -9.34 -10.52
CA GLU A 98 -20.77 -10.44 -10.21
C GLU A 98 -20.09 -11.50 -9.35
N ILE A 99 -18.83 -11.84 -9.65
CA ILE A 99 -18.01 -12.74 -8.84
C ILE A 99 -17.81 -12.16 -7.45
N LEU A 100 -17.41 -10.89 -7.34
CA LEU A 100 -17.24 -10.22 -6.06
C LEU A 100 -18.54 -10.18 -5.24
N ARG A 101 -19.67 -9.91 -5.90
CA ARG A 101 -20.98 -9.91 -5.25
C ARG A 101 -21.43 -11.29 -4.76
N ASN A 102 -21.05 -12.35 -5.47
CA ASN A 102 -21.32 -13.71 -5.05
C ASN A 102 -20.67 -14.04 -3.69
N TYR A 103 -19.49 -13.51 -3.43
CA TYR A 103 -18.75 -13.79 -2.20
C TYR A 103 -18.96 -12.76 -1.08
N TYR A 104 -19.08 -11.49 -1.43
CA TYR A 104 -19.10 -10.39 -0.44
C TYR A 104 -20.46 -9.71 -0.29
N GLY A 105 -21.46 -10.18 -1.03
CA GLY A 105 -22.84 -9.72 -0.97
C GLY A 105 -23.25 -8.82 -2.13
N SER A 106 -24.51 -8.91 -2.52
CA SER A 106 -25.06 -8.24 -3.70
C SER A 106 -25.06 -6.71 -3.62
N SER A 107 -24.95 -6.16 -2.42
CA SER A 107 -24.99 -4.71 -2.19
C SER A 107 -23.63 -4.01 -2.28
N ILE A 108 -22.56 -4.73 -2.59
CA ILE A 108 -21.26 -4.09 -2.75
C ILE A 108 -21.11 -3.44 -4.12
N PHE A 109 -20.31 -2.38 -4.17
CA PHE A 109 -19.85 -1.78 -5.42
C PHE A 109 -18.35 -1.57 -5.44
N ILE A 110 -17.82 -1.47 -6.65
CA ILE A 110 -16.47 -1.00 -6.90
C ILE A 110 -16.54 0.52 -6.94
N ASN A 111 -15.76 1.16 -6.07
CA ASN A 111 -15.50 2.59 -6.15
C ASN A 111 -14.13 2.77 -6.78
N SER A 112 -14.00 3.79 -7.61
CA SER A 112 -12.73 4.27 -8.13
C SER A 112 -12.43 5.64 -7.53
N THR A 113 -11.17 5.90 -7.24
CA THR A 113 -10.72 7.22 -6.81
C THR A 113 -9.58 7.68 -7.70
N ASP A 114 -9.73 8.86 -8.27
CA ASP A 114 -8.67 9.51 -9.06
C ASP A 114 -7.53 10.01 -8.15
N ILE A 115 -7.81 10.09 -6.85
CA ILE A 115 -6.84 10.51 -5.84
C ILE A 115 -6.53 9.30 -4.98
N VAL A 116 -5.56 8.50 -5.40
CA VAL A 116 -4.88 7.57 -4.50
C VAL A 116 -3.89 8.38 -3.66
N SER A 117 -4.41 9.41 -3.00
CA SER A 117 -3.61 10.13 -2.03
C SER A 117 -3.45 9.20 -0.85
N GLY A 118 -2.26 8.62 -0.76
CA GLY A 118 -1.87 7.88 0.40
C GLY A 118 -1.57 6.41 0.24
N VAL A 119 -1.81 5.81 -0.92
CA VAL A 119 -1.13 4.53 -1.18
C VAL A 119 0.25 4.87 -1.72
N PRO A 120 1.32 4.61 -0.96
CA PRO A 120 2.65 4.84 -1.47
C PRO A 120 2.85 3.92 -2.66
N ALA A 121 3.14 4.48 -3.83
CA ALA A 121 3.51 3.68 -4.98
C ALA A 121 4.72 2.81 -4.65
N SER A 122 4.82 1.68 -5.31
CA SER A 122 5.96 0.78 -5.17
C SER A 122 7.28 1.50 -5.51
N TRP A 123 8.34 1.07 -4.85
CA TRP A 123 9.69 1.57 -5.16
C TRP A 123 10.00 1.31 -6.65
N PRO A 124 10.55 2.32 -7.37
CA PRO A 124 10.73 2.24 -8.82
C PRO A 124 11.84 1.27 -9.27
N GLN A 125 12.47 0.55 -8.36
CA GLN A 125 13.58 -0.39 -8.58
C GLN A 125 14.92 0.26 -8.99
N TYR A 126 14.98 1.57 -8.96
CA TYR A 126 16.20 2.35 -9.12
C TYR A 126 16.25 3.45 -8.07
N ASN A 127 17.46 3.88 -7.75
CA ASN A 127 17.64 4.95 -6.78
C ASN A 127 17.23 6.30 -7.37
N LEU A 128 16.63 7.14 -6.53
CA LEU A 128 16.46 8.56 -6.83
C LEU A 128 17.57 9.32 -6.11
N GLU A 129 18.31 10.11 -6.85
CA GLU A 129 19.47 10.87 -6.37
C GLU A 129 19.63 12.16 -7.17
N LEU A 130 20.60 12.98 -6.82
CA LEU A 130 20.88 14.25 -7.50
C LEU A 130 20.95 14.05 -9.02
N GLY A 131 20.12 14.79 -9.76
CA GLY A 131 19.99 14.70 -11.22
C GLY A 131 18.86 13.76 -11.69
N SER A 132 18.27 12.95 -10.82
CA SER A 132 17.07 12.17 -11.18
C SER A 132 15.89 13.09 -11.49
N SER A 133 15.01 12.66 -12.38
CA SER A 133 13.79 13.42 -12.72
C SER A 133 12.63 12.49 -13.09
N GLY A 134 11.40 13.01 -12.99
CA GLY A 134 10.18 12.31 -13.40
C GLY A 134 9.15 12.19 -12.29
N GLU A 135 8.10 11.38 -12.55
CA GLU A 135 6.94 11.29 -11.67
C GLU A 135 7.26 10.68 -10.29
N LYS A 136 8.18 9.73 -10.23
CA LYS A 136 8.59 9.15 -8.93
C LYS A 136 9.33 10.15 -8.04
N VAL A 137 10.10 11.07 -8.63
CA VAL A 137 10.70 12.20 -7.90
C VAL A 137 9.61 13.14 -7.41
N ARG A 138 8.67 13.52 -8.26
CA ARG A 138 7.54 14.39 -7.91
C ARG A 138 6.73 13.80 -6.75
N GLN A 139 6.39 12.52 -6.82
CA GLN A 139 5.68 11.81 -5.76
C GLN A 139 6.44 11.84 -4.42
N MET A 140 7.73 11.56 -4.45
CA MET A 140 8.58 11.59 -3.26
C MET A 140 8.65 13.01 -2.66
N GLN A 141 8.78 14.04 -3.50
CA GLN A 141 8.77 15.45 -3.07
C GLN A 141 7.44 15.82 -2.39
N GLN A 142 6.30 15.39 -2.95
CA GLN A 142 4.98 15.58 -2.33
C GLN A 142 4.90 14.94 -0.95
N GLN A 143 5.34 13.70 -0.83
CA GLN A 143 5.35 12.97 0.43
C GLN A 143 6.24 13.66 1.48
N LEU A 144 7.45 14.07 1.11
CA LEU A 144 8.35 14.79 2.01
C LEU A 144 7.75 16.13 2.50
N ASN A 145 7.06 16.85 1.62
CA ASN A 145 6.39 18.11 2.00
C ASN A 145 5.22 17.90 2.98
N VAL A 146 4.50 16.79 2.87
CA VAL A 146 3.47 16.42 3.86
C VAL A 146 4.14 16.06 5.19
N ILE A 147 5.18 15.24 5.14
CA ILE A 147 5.96 14.85 6.33
C ILE A 147 6.56 16.06 7.02
N SER A 148 7.06 17.05 6.27
CA SER A 148 7.64 18.27 6.84
C SER A 148 6.65 19.08 7.69
N GLY A 149 5.36 18.93 7.46
CA GLY A 149 4.33 19.52 8.30
C GLY A 149 4.35 19.00 9.74
N ALA A 150 4.65 17.73 9.94
CA ALA A 150 4.80 17.10 11.25
C ALA A 150 6.25 17.11 11.77
N TYR A 151 7.22 17.21 10.88
CA TYR A 151 8.66 17.23 11.16
C TYR A 151 9.32 18.48 10.56
N PRO A 152 9.20 19.67 11.19
CA PRO A 152 9.60 20.95 10.62
C PRO A 152 11.10 21.12 10.33
N LEU A 153 11.94 20.24 10.84
CA LEU A 153 13.37 20.19 10.49
C LEU A 153 13.62 19.76 9.05
N ILE A 154 12.66 19.06 8.43
CA ILE A 154 12.74 18.70 7.01
C ILE A 154 12.29 19.92 6.22
N PRO A 155 13.16 20.51 5.38
CA PRO A 155 12.78 21.70 4.62
C PRO A 155 11.69 21.36 3.59
N LYS A 156 10.76 22.30 3.39
CA LYS A 156 9.83 22.22 2.26
C LYS A 156 10.59 22.47 0.96
N ILE A 157 10.25 21.69 -0.05
CA ILE A 157 10.90 21.71 -1.35
C ILE A 157 9.89 21.93 -2.48
N ALA A 158 10.36 22.38 -3.65
CA ALA A 158 9.51 22.44 -4.84
C ALA A 158 9.08 21.03 -5.26
N VAL A 159 7.84 20.92 -5.73
CA VAL A 159 7.28 19.66 -6.28
C VAL A 159 7.33 19.76 -7.80
N ASP A 160 8.53 19.72 -8.34
CA ASP A 160 8.81 19.92 -9.77
C ASP A 160 9.17 18.62 -10.51
N GLY A 161 9.41 17.54 -9.75
CA GLY A 161 9.85 16.27 -10.30
C GLY A 161 11.33 16.25 -10.67
N VAL A 162 12.13 17.22 -10.17
CA VAL A 162 13.58 17.27 -10.37
C VAL A 162 14.28 17.09 -9.03
N PHE A 163 15.15 16.10 -8.93
CA PHE A 163 15.93 15.86 -7.74
C PHE A 163 17.16 16.79 -7.72
N GLY A 164 16.91 18.01 -7.27
CA GLY A 164 17.94 19.03 -7.12
C GLY A 164 18.62 19.02 -5.74
N PRO A 165 19.60 19.93 -5.51
CA PRO A 165 20.31 20.01 -4.23
C PRO A 165 19.39 20.25 -3.01
N GLN A 166 18.29 20.98 -3.16
CA GLN A 166 17.32 21.19 -2.10
C GLN A 166 16.59 19.89 -1.75
N THR A 167 16.25 19.09 -2.76
CA THR A 167 15.63 17.77 -2.56
C THR A 167 16.60 16.83 -1.86
N GLU A 168 17.88 16.84 -2.25
CA GLU A 168 18.92 16.03 -1.60
C GLU A 168 19.06 16.37 -0.12
N GLU A 169 19.10 17.66 0.25
CA GLU A 169 19.22 18.06 1.65
C GLU A 169 17.97 17.71 2.47
N ALA A 170 16.78 17.81 1.88
CA ALA A 170 15.55 17.35 2.51
C ALA A 170 15.58 15.83 2.78
N VAL A 171 16.06 15.05 1.82
CA VAL A 171 16.25 13.60 1.97
C VAL A 171 17.29 13.29 3.05
N LYS A 172 18.45 13.94 3.05
CA LYS A 172 19.47 13.76 4.10
C LYS A 172 18.93 14.08 5.49
N THR A 173 18.15 15.13 5.61
CA THR A 173 17.51 15.51 6.86
C THR A 173 16.48 14.50 7.31
N PHE A 174 15.64 14.03 6.40
CA PHE A 174 14.71 12.91 6.66
C PHE A 174 15.47 11.67 7.15
N GLN A 175 16.51 11.26 6.45
CA GLN A 175 17.31 10.10 6.80
C GLN A 175 17.93 10.22 8.21
N ARG A 176 18.46 11.40 8.59
CA ARG A 176 18.98 11.64 9.94
C ARG A 176 17.90 11.48 11.01
N ILE A 177 16.72 12.08 10.80
CA ILE A 177 15.60 12.01 11.75
C ILE A 177 15.15 10.58 11.97
N PHE A 178 15.04 9.80 10.89
CA PHE A 178 14.53 8.42 10.94
C PHE A 178 15.62 7.35 11.03
N LYS A 179 16.85 7.75 11.43
CA LYS A 179 17.99 6.86 11.70
C LYS A 179 18.37 5.96 10.50
N LEU A 180 18.27 6.51 9.31
CA LEU A 180 18.81 5.93 8.09
C LEU A 180 20.19 6.53 7.81
N THR A 181 20.97 5.91 6.91
CA THR A 181 22.23 6.50 6.42
C THR A 181 21.93 7.80 5.67
N PRO A 182 22.47 8.95 6.09
CA PRO A 182 22.14 10.25 5.50
C PRO A 182 22.96 10.53 4.23
N ASP A 183 22.85 9.65 3.25
CA ASP A 183 23.57 9.73 1.97
C ASP A 183 22.89 10.61 0.92
N GLY A 184 21.64 10.96 1.14
CA GLY A 184 20.84 11.75 0.20
C GLY A 184 20.25 10.94 -0.95
N ILE A 185 20.40 9.62 -0.90
CA ILE A 185 19.91 8.70 -1.93
C ILE A 185 18.62 8.03 -1.47
N VAL A 186 17.58 8.10 -2.30
CA VAL A 186 16.32 7.40 -2.03
C VAL A 186 16.36 6.02 -2.70
N GLY A 187 17.04 5.09 -2.03
CA GLY A 187 16.96 3.67 -2.34
C GLY A 187 15.75 2.99 -1.70
N LEU A 188 15.64 1.68 -1.84
CA LEU A 188 14.55 0.85 -1.34
C LEU A 188 14.14 1.18 0.11
N ARG A 189 15.12 1.24 1.02
CA ARG A 189 14.85 1.46 2.45
C ARG A 189 14.33 2.88 2.72
N THR A 190 14.93 3.88 2.08
CA THR A 190 14.50 5.29 2.23
C THR A 190 13.13 5.50 1.62
N TRP A 191 12.85 4.91 0.45
CA TRP A 191 11.54 4.98 -0.20
C TRP A 191 10.42 4.46 0.71
N TYR A 192 10.56 3.26 1.22
CA TYR A 192 9.52 2.67 2.08
C TYR A 192 9.43 3.35 3.45
N LYS A 193 10.52 3.92 3.97
CA LYS A 193 10.45 4.71 5.20
C LYS A 193 9.72 6.04 4.97
N ILE A 194 9.93 6.72 3.83
CA ILE A 194 9.13 7.90 3.44
C ILE A 194 7.66 7.52 3.35
N SER A 195 7.34 6.42 2.69
CA SER A 195 5.98 5.91 2.54
C SER A 195 5.32 5.61 3.88
N GLU A 196 6.01 4.93 4.78
CA GLU A 196 5.53 4.61 6.14
C GLU A 196 5.19 5.88 6.94
N ILE A 197 6.12 6.82 6.98
CA ILE A 197 5.93 8.06 7.74
C ILE A 197 4.85 8.93 7.11
N TYR A 198 4.78 9.01 5.78
CA TYR A 198 3.75 9.72 5.06
C TYR A 198 2.35 9.21 5.41
N VAL A 199 2.14 7.90 5.39
CA VAL A 199 0.86 7.28 5.80
C VAL A 199 0.50 7.64 7.23
N GLY A 200 1.47 7.60 8.14
CA GLY A 200 1.24 7.95 9.54
C GLY A 200 0.86 9.41 9.76
N VAL A 201 1.54 10.35 9.09
CA VAL A 201 1.28 11.80 9.30
C VAL A 201 0.06 12.30 8.52
N SER A 202 -0.24 11.70 7.38
CA SER A 202 -1.39 12.10 6.55
C SER A 202 -2.73 11.56 7.05
N ARG A 203 -2.71 10.64 8.03
CA ARG A 203 -3.89 9.97 8.59
C ARG A 203 -4.81 9.31 7.55
N ILE A 204 -4.26 8.95 6.41
CA ILE A 204 -5.01 8.34 5.31
C ILE A 204 -5.66 7.03 5.77
N ALA A 205 -5.02 6.32 6.69
CA ALA A 205 -5.55 5.11 7.29
C ALA A 205 -6.78 5.34 8.20
N GLU A 206 -7.02 6.57 8.63
CA GLU A 206 -8.10 6.90 9.58
C GLU A 206 -9.42 7.29 8.90
N GLY A 207 -9.45 7.33 7.56
CA GLY A 207 -10.70 7.57 6.80
C GLY A 207 -11.35 8.91 7.08
N VAL A 208 -10.60 9.94 7.47
CA VAL A 208 -11.13 11.28 7.67
C VAL A 208 -11.32 11.94 6.30
N ALA A 209 -12.50 11.71 5.70
CA ALA A 209 -13.00 12.60 4.66
C ALA A 209 -13.15 14.00 5.28
N ARG A 210 -12.44 14.96 4.75
CA ARG A 210 -12.74 16.39 4.97
C ARG A 210 -13.79 16.85 3.98
#